data_c62f032b358ca21ef91c8ff963f2e7f5
#
_entry.id   c62f032b358ca21ef91c8ff963f2e7f5
#
_cell.length_a   1.000
_cell.length_b   1.000
_cell.length_c   1.000
_cell.angle_alpha   90.00
_cell.angle_beta   90.00
_cell.angle_gamma   90.00
#
_symmetry.space_group_name_H-M   'P 1'
#
loop_
_entity.id
_entity.type
_entity.pdbx_description
1 polymer ?
#
loop_
_entity_poly.entity_id
_entity_poly.type
_entity_poly.pdbx_seq_one_letter_code
_entity_poly.pdbx_strand_id
1 'polypeptide(L)'
;KIIITGAATRIGAAIAKKLSGPNIEIVIHYNKSKSKAEKLKKDLEKKGSKIYLLRADLNKENEVQKILKFSKSKLRYFDCLINNASIFENDKLENFTAKSWGNHLKTNLKAPALLSQGFAKNIRSKNNNIINIIDQRVFKLTPYFFSYTLSKTGLYTLTKTSAMSLAPSIRVNGIAPGPTIKNQRQTDKHFKKQYLSTPLKKQVDVNEICNAVDFFIKNSS
;
A
#
# COMPACT_ATOMS: atom_id res chain seq x y z
N LYS A 1 15.09 6.30 0.29
CA LYS A 1 14.05 7.29 -0.06
C LYS A 1 12.79 6.59 -0.47
N ILE A 2 11.75 6.72 0.34
CA ILE A 2 10.57 5.84 0.29
C ILE A 2 9.31 6.66 0.06
N ILE A 3 8.41 6.16 -0.77
CA ILE A 3 7.05 6.68 -0.94
C ILE A 3 6.09 5.63 -0.40
N ILE A 4 5.21 5.99 0.54
CA ILE A 4 4.21 5.05 1.09
C ILE A 4 2.81 5.66 0.93
N THR A 5 1.96 4.99 0.17
CA THR A 5 0.57 5.43 0.01
C THR A 5 -0.30 4.94 1.16
N GLY A 6 -1.25 5.78 1.63
CA GLY A 6 -2.14 5.46 2.75
C GLY A 6 -1.41 5.21 4.07
N ALA A 7 -0.26 5.90 4.29
CA ALA A 7 0.63 5.61 5.41
C ALA A 7 0.21 6.25 6.74
N ALA A 8 -0.83 7.08 6.80
CA ALA A 8 -1.22 7.76 8.04
C ALA A 8 -1.80 6.82 9.12
N THR A 9 -2.22 5.62 8.76
CA THR A 9 -2.93 4.70 9.67
C THR A 9 -2.65 3.22 9.35
N ARG A 10 -3.01 2.35 10.30
CA ARG A 10 -3.07 0.89 10.10
C ARG A 10 -1.73 0.31 9.60
N ILE A 11 -1.78 -0.61 8.62
CA ILE A 11 -0.59 -1.28 8.05
C ILE A 11 0.42 -0.27 7.53
N GLY A 12 -0.02 0.75 6.79
CA GLY A 12 0.88 1.76 6.24
C GLY A 12 1.64 2.55 7.31
N ALA A 13 0.99 2.88 8.44
CA ALA A 13 1.66 3.55 9.56
C ALA A 13 2.65 2.62 10.27
N ALA A 14 2.32 1.35 10.41
CA ALA A 14 3.24 0.35 10.98
C ALA A 14 4.49 0.16 10.09
N ILE A 15 4.30 0.06 8.78
CA ILE A 15 5.41 -0.01 7.82
C ILE A 15 6.29 1.24 7.92
N ALA A 16 5.69 2.45 7.94
CA ALA A 16 6.45 3.69 8.07
C ALA A 16 7.27 3.73 9.37
N LYS A 17 6.71 3.24 10.49
CA LYS A 17 7.40 3.14 11.78
C LYS A 17 8.55 2.12 11.77
N LYS A 18 8.38 0.99 11.09
CA LYS A 18 9.41 -0.05 10.93
C LYS A 18 10.59 0.43 10.11
N LEU A 19 10.32 1.16 9.03
CA LEU A 19 11.34 1.64 8.10
C LEU A 19 12.00 2.95 8.53
N SER A 20 11.49 3.61 9.57
CA SER A 20 12.04 4.88 10.05
C SER A 20 13.35 4.71 10.80
N GLY A 21 14.25 5.67 10.65
CA GLY A 21 15.56 5.74 11.31
C GLY A 21 16.44 6.83 10.69
N PRO A 22 17.67 6.99 11.15
CA PRO A 22 18.62 7.95 10.58
C PRO A 22 18.82 7.74 9.07
N ASN A 23 18.97 8.83 8.33
CA ASN A 23 19.20 8.85 6.89
C ASN A 23 18.03 8.30 6.03
N ILE A 24 16.86 8.04 6.64
CA ILE A 24 15.66 7.63 5.93
C ILE A 24 14.77 8.84 5.64
N GLU A 25 14.40 9.01 4.37
CA GLU A 25 13.46 10.03 3.92
C GLU A 25 12.17 9.36 3.41
N ILE A 26 11.02 9.77 3.95
CA ILE A 26 9.72 9.14 3.62
C ILE A 26 8.71 10.21 3.20
N VAL A 27 8.09 10.01 2.04
CA VAL A 27 6.85 10.69 1.67
C VAL A 27 5.67 9.85 2.14
N ILE A 28 4.92 10.39 3.08
CA ILE A 28 3.69 9.82 3.63
C ILE A 28 2.50 10.42 2.89
N HIS A 29 1.87 9.65 2.02
CA HIS A 29 0.61 10.02 1.41
C HIS A 29 -0.56 9.65 2.31
N TYR A 30 -1.55 10.54 2.40
CA TYR A 30 -2.84 10.32 3.05
C TYR A 30 -3.98 11.02 2.29
N ASN A 31 -5.23 10.59 2.49
CA ASN A 31 -6.41 11.29 1.94
C ASN A 31 -7.13 12.12 3.01
N LYS A 32 -7.76 11.46 3.99
CA LYS A 32 -8.63 12.11 5.00
C LYS A 32 -7.99 12.21 6.39
N SER A 33 -6.93 11.46 6.68
CA SER A 33 -6.38 11.28 8.03
C SER A 33 -5.25 12.27 8.36
N LYS A 34 -5.48 13.59 8.20
CA LYS A 34 -4.48 14.64 8.39
C LYS A 34 -3.85 14.60 9.78
N SER A 35 -4.65 14.68 10.84
CA SER A 35 -4.16 14.68 12.23
C SER A 35 -3.32 13.45 12.57
N LYS A 36 -3.73 12.26 12.08
CA LYS A 36 -2.95 11.01 12.27
C LYS A 36 -1.64 11.04 11.50
N ALA A 37 -1.62 11.62 10.30
CA ALA A 37 -0.40 11.80 9.52
C ALA A 37 0.59 12.75 10.21
N GLU A 38 0.10 13.86 10.77
CA GLU A 38 0.91 14.84 11.52
C GLU A 38 1.50 14.23 12.80
N LYS A 39 0.70 13.47 13.56
CA LYS A 39 1.19 12.73 14.73
C LYS A 39 2.27 11.72 14.32
N LEU A 40 2.00 10.91 13.29
CA LEU A 40 2.96 9.94 12.81
C LEU A 40 4.26 10.61 12.35
N LYS A 41 4.19 11.73 11.63
CA LYS A 41 5.36 12.50 11.23
C LYS A 41 6.23 12.85 12.44
N LYS A 42 5.66 13.45 13.49
CA LYS A 42 6.40 13.80 14.72
C LYS A 42 7.07 12.57 15.35
N ASP A 43 6.37 11.43 15.40
CA ASP A 43 6.92 10.18 15.96
C ASP A 43 8.11 9.66 15.15
N LEU A 44 8.06 9.75 13.81
CA LEU A 44 9.12 9.26 12.93
C LEU A 44 10.32 10.22 12.88
N GLU A 45 10.10 11.52 12.97
CA GLU A 45 11.16 12.53 13.04
C GLU A 45 11.98 12.40 14.33
N LYS A 46 11.37 12.01 15.46
CA LYS A 46 12.08 11.66 16.68
C LYS A 46 13.04 10.47 16.53
N LYS A 47 12.82 9.62 15.53
CA LYS A 47 13.72 8.50 15.19
C LYS A 47 14.82 8.89 14.19
N GLY A 48 14.92 10.16 13.82
CA GLY A 48 15.93 10.67 12.90
C GLY A 48 15.55 10.61 11.42
N SER A 49 14.31 10.24 11.09
CA SER A 49 13.83 10.24 9.69
C SER A 49 13.39 11.62 9.24
N LYS A 50 13.54 11.91 7.94
CA LYS A 50 12.99 13.10 7.31
C LYS A 50 11.64 12.79 6.66
N ILE A 51 10.57 13.41 7.13
CA ILE A 51 9.19 13.04 6.77
C ILE A 51 8.49 14.18 6.04
N TYR A 52 7.95 13.85 4.88
CA TYR A 52 7.15 14.75 4.06
C TYR A 52 5.71 14.24 3.98
N LEU A 53 4.74 15.09 4.30
CA LEU A 53 3.33 14.77 4.23
C LEU A 53 2.71 15.29 2.94
N LEU A 54 1.90 14.47 2.29
CA LEU A 54 1.11 14.89 1.14
C LEU A 54 -0.31 14.34 1.20
N ARG A 55 -1.28 15.25 1.12
CA ARG A 55 -2.68 14.90 0.90
C ARG A 55 -2.95 14.75 -0.59
N ALA A 56 -3.55 13.62 -0.97
CA ALA A 56 -4.06 13.39 -2.32
C ALA A 56 -5.24 12.40 -2.30
N ASP A 57 -6.11 12.49 -3.31
CA ASP A 57 -7.19 11.52 -3.53
C ASP A 57 -6.81 10.61 -4.72
N LEU A 58 -6.54 9.34 -4.44
CA LEU A 58 -6.12 8.37 -5.46
C LEU A 58 -7.22 8.03 -6.49
N ASN A 59 -8.47 8.45 -6.27
CA ASN A 59 -9.51 8.38 -7.29
C ASN A 59 -9.30 9.39 -8.43
N LYS A 60 -8.47 10.40 -8.22
CA LYS A 60 -8.22 11.50 -9.16
C LYS A 60 -6.82 11.39 -9.74
N GLU A 61 -6.73 11.18 -11.04
CA GLU A 61 -5.47 10.95 -11.73
C GLU A 61 -4.48 12.13 -11.59
N ASN A 62 -4.99 13.35 -11.67
CA ASN A 62 -4.17 14.55 -11.46
C ASN A 62 -3.56 14.61 -10.04
N GLU A 63 -4.28 14.10 -9.02
CA GLU A 63 -3.75 14.02 -7.66
C GLU A 63 -2.75 12.86 -7.49
N VAL A 64 -2.89 11.78 -8.25
CA VAL A 64 -1.85 10.73 -8.32
C VAL A 64 -0.56 11.29 -8.93
N GLN A 65 -0.65 12.07 -10.01
CA GLN A 65 0.51 12.75 -10.62
C GLN A 65 1.14 13.76 -9.67
N LYS A 66 0.34 14.42 -8.84
CA LYS A 66 0.82 15.32 -7.78
C LYS A 66 1.72 14.60 -6.78
N ILE A 67 1.42 13.33 -6.44
CA ILE A 67 2.28 12.54 -5.55
C ILE A 67 3.67 12.40 -6.15
N LEU A 68 3.76 12.02 -7.42
CA LEU A 68 5.05 11.85 -8.10
C LEU A 68 5.84 13.15 -8.19
N LYS A 69 5.19 14.24 -8.61
CA LYS A 69 5.82 15.58 -8.69
C LYS A 69 6.34 16.04 -7.33
N PHE A 70 5.51 15.96 -6.30
CA PHE A 70 5.90 16.30 -4.93
C PHE A 70 7.04 15.45 -4.42
N SER A 71 6.95 14.13 -4.59
CA SER A 71 7.99 13.21 -4.15
C SER A 71 9.32 13.52 -4.84
N LYS A 72 9.30 13.79 -6.14
CA LYS A 72 10.51 14.20 -6.90
C LYS A 72 11.12 15.49 -6.37
N SER A 73 10.30 16.51 -6.05
CA SER A 73 10.79 17.77 -5.50
C SER A 73 11.42 17.63 -4.12
N LYS A 74 10.97 16.66 -3.30
CA LYS A 74 11.46 16.43 -1.93
C LYS A 74 12.60 15.44 -1.86
N LEU A 75 12.50 14.35 -2.59
CA LEU A 75 13.44 13.22 -2.52
C LEU A 75 14.51 13.25 -3.63
N ARG A 76 14.27 13.96 -4.73
CA ARG A 76 15.08 14.02 -5.96
C ARG A 76 15.07 12.70 -6.77
N TYR A 77 15.14 11.54 -6.14
CA TYR A 77 15.03 10.19 -6.70
C TYR A 77 14.34 9.26 -5.70
N PHE A 78 13.99 8.07 -6.14
CA PHE A 78 13.25 7.11 -5.34
C PHE A 78 14.00 5.78 -5.24
N ASP A 79 14.00 5.15 -4.07
CA ASP A 79 14.56 3.81 -3.85
C ASP A 79 13.44 2.77 -3.65
N CYS A 80 12.32 3.19 -3.05
CA CYS A 80 11.21 2.29 -2.77
C CYS A 80 9.85 2.99 -2.91
N LEU A 81 8.90 2.30 -3.56
CA LEU A 81 7.48 2.65 -3.60
C LEU A 81 6.66 1.56 -2.92
N ILE A 82 5.85 1.93 -1.91
CA ILE A 82 4.94 1.01 -1.25
C ILE A 82 3.50 1.43 -1.55
N ASN A 83 2.84 0.68 -2.41
CA ASN A 83 1.43 0.82 -2.76
C ASN A 83 0.58 0.12 -1.68
N ASN A 84 0.27 0.84 -0.59
CA ASN A 84 -0.50 0.33 0.53
C ASN A 84 -1.92 0.91 0.61
N ALA A 85 -2.18 2.10 0.07
CA ALA A 85 -3.50 2.70 0.09
C ALA A 85 -4.55 1.78 -0.55
N SER A 86 -5.70 1.64 0.09
CA SER A 86 -6.79 0.81 -0.41
C SER A 86 -8.14 1.30 0.10
N ILE A 87 -9.15 1.18 -0.74
CA ILE A 87 -10.57 1.24 -0.37
C ILE A 87 -11.04 -0.21 -0.19
N PHE A 88 -11.82 -0.47 0.84
CA PHE A 88 -12.35 -1.79 1.17
C PHE A 88 -13.82 -1.64 1.56
N GLU A 89 -14.71 -1.73 0.58
CA GLU A 89 -16.15 -1.64 0.75
C GLU A 89 -16.82 -2.90 0.25
N ASN A 90 -17.92 -3.29 0.92
CA ASN A 90 -18.65 -4.51 0.55
C ASN A 90 -19.66 -4.21 -0.55
N ASP A 91 -19.60 -4.99 -1.61
CA ASP A 91 -20.58 -5.10 -2.67
C ASP A 91 -20.63 -6.54 -3.20
N LYS A 92 -21.61 -6.85 -4.04
CA LYS A 92 -21.78 -8.12 -4.72
C LYS A 92 -22.08 -7.87 -6.19
N LEU A 93 -22.05 -8.93 -7.01
CA LEU A 93 -22.41 -8.84 -8.43
C LEU A 93 -23.78 -8.21 -8.64
N GLU A 94 -24.75 -8.53 -7.77
CA GLU A 94 -26.15 -8.08 -7.93
C GLU A 94 -26.36 -6.61 -7.52
N ASN A 95 -25.44 -6.01 -6.75
CA ASN A 95 -25.70 -4.68 -6.18
C ASN A 95 -24.50 -3.72 -6.22
N PHE A 96 -23.41 -4.06 -6.92
CA PHE A 96 -22.35 -3.09 -7.10
C PHE A 96 -22.85 -1.89 -7.93
N THR A 97 -22.32 -0.71 -7.64
CA THR A 97 -22.65 0.51 -8.39
C THR A 97 -21.44 0.94 -9.23
N ALA A 98 -21.68 1.70 -10.29
CA ALA A 98 -20.59 2.30 -11.07
C ALA A 98 -19.62 3.10 -10.18
N LYS A 99 -20.14 3.69 -9.07
CA LYS A 99 -19.34 4.42 -8.08
C LYS A 99 -18.46 3.48 -7.25
N SER A 100 -19.00 2.40 -6.67
CA SER A 100 -18.20 1.44 -5.87
C SER A 100 -17.14 0.76 -6.73
N TRP A 101 -17.53 0.30 -7.93
CA TRP A 101 -16.64 -0.26 -8.94
C TRP A 101 -15.49 0.71 -9.29
N GLY A 102 -15.87 1.92 -9.73
CA GLY A 102 -14.89 2.95 -10.12
C GLY A 102 -13.93 3.33 -8.99
N ASN A 103 -14.42 3.46 -7.75
CA ASN A 103 -13.60 3.78 -6.61
C ASN A 103 -12.57 2.68 -6.31
N HIS A 104 -12.98 1.41 -6.31
CA HIS A 104 -12.05 0.29 -6.09
C HIS A 104 -10.99 0.20 -7.19
N LEU A 105 -11.40 0.23 -8.47
CA LEU A 105 -10.44 0.12 -9.57
C LEU A 105 -9.49 1.31 -9.66
N LYS A 106 -9.99 2.53 -9.45
CA LYS A 106 -9.14 3.72 -9.48
C LYS A 106 -8.13 3.74 -8.34
N THR A 107 -8.57 3.49 -7.09
CA THR A 107 -7.70 3.57 -5.92
C THR A 107 -6.77 2.37 -5.79
N ASN A 108 -7.29 1.14 -5.97
CA ASN A 108 -6.56 -0.09 -5.63
C ASN A 108 -5.74 -0.65 -6.81
N LEU A 109 -6.02 -0.23 -8.05
CA LEU A 109 -5.35 -0.74 -9.24
C LEU A 109 -4.76 0.36 -10.11
N LYS A 110 -5.57 1.31 -10.62
CA LYS A 110 -5.07 2.36 -11.55
C LYS A 110 -4.03 3.25 -10.89
N ALA A 111 -4.27 3.71 -9.66
CA ALA A 111 -3.30 4.56 -8.94
C ALA A 111 -1.96 3.85 -8.69
N PRO A 112 -1.90 2.60 -8.18
CA PRO A 112 -0.67 1.81 -8.13
C PRO A 112 0.04 1.68 -9.48
N ALA A 113 -0.70 1.45 -10.58
CA ALA A 113 -0.10 1.35 -11.92
C ALA A 113 0.57 2.67 -12.35
N LEU A 114 -0.13 3.79 -12.19
CA LEU A 114 0.40 5.13 -12.52
C LEU A 114 1.59 5.51 -11.63
N LEU A 115 1.52 5.20 -10.32
CA LEU A 115 2.62 5.44 -9.40
C LEU A 115 3.85 4.58 -9.74
N SER A 116 3.67 3.32 -10.10
CA SER A 116 4.75 2.42 -10.52
C SER A 116 5.39 2.90 -11.83
N GLN A 117 4.59 3.34 -12.79
CA GLN A 117 5.09 3.92 -14.05
C GLN A 117 5.93 5.18 -13.80
N GLY A 118 5.42 6.08 -12.95
CA GLY A 118 6.14 7.31 -12.61
C GLY A 118 7.36 7.06 -11.74
N PHE A 119 7.32 6.05 -10.87
CA PHE A 119 8.47 5.60 -10.07
C PHE A 119 9.60 5.14 -10.98
N ALA A 120 9.32 4.28 -11.96
CA ALA A 120 10.31 3.74 -12.87
C ALA A 120 11.08 4.82 -13.66
N LYS A 121 10.44 5.98 -13.91
CA LYS A 121 11.07 7.12 -14.60
C LYS A 121 11.96 7.99 -13.70
N ASN A 122 12.03 7.73 -12.39
CA ASN A 122 12.70 8.59 -11.40
C ASN A 122 13.64 7.83 -10.45
N ILE A 123 14.09 6.65 -10.84
CA ILE A 123 15.10 5.87 -10.12
C ILE A 123 16.51 6.39 -10.40
N ARG A 124 17.46 6.13 -9.49
CA ARG A 124 18.88 6.47 -9.65
C ARG A 124 19.82 5.28 -9.44
N SER A 125 19.43 4.32 -8.64
CA SER A 125 20.25 3.15 -8.28
C SER A 125 19.79 1.89 -9.03
N LYS A 126 20.56 0.81 -8.92
CA LYS A 126 20.17 -0.51 -9.44
C LYS A 126 19.36 -1.35 -8.43
N ASN A 127 19.15 -0.86 -7.22
CA ASN A 127 18.46 -1.62 -6.17
C ASN A 127 17.14 -0.95 -5.76
N ASN A 128 16.24 -0.78 -6.73
CA ASN A 128 14.95 -0.17 -6.50
C ASN A 128 13.88 -1.22 -6.28
N ASN A 129 12.86 -0.87 -5.50
CA ASN A 129 11.81 -1.80 -5.12
C ASN A 129 10.42 -1.18 -5.18
N ILE A 130 9.47 -1.90 -5.76
CA ILE A 130 8.04 -1.61 -5.66
C ILE A 130 7.41 -2.74 -4.85
N ILE A 131 6.67 -2.39 -3.79
CA ILE A 131 5.97 -3.35 -2.95
C ILE A 131 4.48 -3.04 -2.98
N ASN A 132 3.69 -3.98 -3.45
CA ASN A 132 2.23 -3.87 -3.52
C ASN A 132 1.59 -4.63 -2.36
N ILE A 133 0.82 -3.93 -1.52
CA ILE A 133 0.01 -4.58 -0.49
C ILE A 133 -1.29 -5.07 -1.13
N ILE A 134 -1.32 -6.36 -1.39
CA ILE A 134 -2.43 -7.07 -2.04
C ILE A 134 -3.50 -7.43 -1.00
N ASP A 135 -4.06 -8.61 -1.05
CA ASP A 135 -4.97 -9.19 -0.05
C ASP A 135 -5.06 -10.70 -0.29
N GLN A 136 -5.22 -11.50 0.78
CA GLN A 136 -5.43 -12.95 0.67
C GLN A 136 -6.66 -13.33 -0.20
N ARG A 137 -7.62 -12.40 -0.40
CA ARG A 137 -8.82 -12.62 -1.21
C ARG A 137 -8.52 -12.97 -2.67
N VAL A 138 -7.34 -12.62 -3.17
CA VAL A 138 -6.93 -13.02 -4.53
C VAL A 138 -6.77 -14.54 -4.67
N PHE A 139 -6.56 -15.25 -3.54
CA PHE A 139 -6.44 -16.71 -3.47
C PHE A 139 -7.69 -17.39 -2.86
N LYS A 140 -8.47 -16.67 -2.04
CA LYS A 140 -9.68 -17.19 -1.39
C LYS A 140 -10.88 -16.33 -1.77
N LEU A 141 -11.49 -16.66 -2.89
CA LEU A 141 -12.64 -15.93 -3.42
C LEU A 141 -13.89 -16.12 -2.57
N THR A 142 -14.74 -15.09 -2.55
CA THR A 142 -16.07 -15.11 -1.92
C THR A 142 -17.02 -14.27 -2.76
N PRO A 143 -18.36 -14.44 -2.68
CA PRO A 143 -19.32 -13.61 -3.40
C PRO A 143 -19.40 -12.16 -2.86
N TYR A 144 -18.76 -11.87 -1.74
CA TYR A 144 -18.73 -10.56 -1.10
C TYR A 144 -17.48 -9.78 -1.49
N PHE A 145 -17.54 -8.45 -1.39
CA PHE A 145 -16.45 -7.55 -1.76
C PHE A 145 -16.04 -7.73 -3.23
N PHE A 146 -17.04 -7.81 -4.09
CA PHE A 146 -16.87 -8.18 -5.50
C PHE A 146 -15.90 -7.27 -6.25
N SER A 147 -16.20 -5.97 -6.33
CA SER A 147 -15.34 -5.03 -7.05
C SER A 147 -13.98 -4.80 -6.35
N TYR A 148 -13.94 -4.89 -5.02
CA TYR A 148 -12.69 -4.89 -4.26
C TYR A 148 -11.79 -6.08 -4.66
N THR A 149 -12.34 -7.29 -4.65
CA THR A 149 -11.58 -8.51 -4.97
C THR A 149 -11.02 -8.43 -6.38
N LEU A 150 -11.80 -7.99 -7.37
CA LEU A 150 -11.34 -7.79 -8.74
C LEU A 150 -10.20 -6.76 -8.81
N SER A 151 -10.31 -5.64 -8.07
CA SER A 151 -9.25 -4.63 -8.02
C SER A 151 -7.93 -5.18 -7.44
N LYS A 152 -8.02 -6.04 -6.42
CA LYS A 152 -6.83 -6.68 -5.80
C LYS A 152 -6.25 -7.81 -6.65
N THR A 153 -7.09 -8.56 -7.37
CA THR A 153 -6.63 -9.55 -8.37
C THR A 153 -5.92 -8.84 -9.53
N GLY A 154 -6.46 -7.71 -9.99
CA GLY A 154 -5.76 -6.85 -10.95
C GLY A 154 -4.40 -6.36 -10.42
N LEU A 155 -4.32 -5.94 -9.16
CA LEU A 155 -3.06 -5.54 -8.53
C LEU A 155 -2.06 -6.71 -8.40
N TYR A 156 -2.53 -7.92 -8.12
CA TYR A 156 -1.69 -9.13 -8.12
C TYR A 156 -1.10 -9.39 -9.50
N THR A 157 -1.91 -9.33 -10.56
CA THR A 157 -1.45 -9.46 -11.94
C THR A 157 -0.49 -8.33 -12.32
N LEU A 158 -0.83 -7.09 -11.99
CA LEU A 158 0.05 -5.92 -12.19
C LEU A 158 1.41 -6.13 -11.53
N THR A 159 1.46 -6.69 -10.33
CA THR A 159 2.72 -6.99 -9.63
C THR A 159 3.61 -7.90 -10.46
N LYS A 160 3.06 -9.00 -10.96
CA LYS A 160 3.81 -10.00 -11.76
C LYS A 160 4.28 -9.41 -13.10
N THR A 161 3.38 -8.77 -13.82
CA THR A 161 3.71 -8.19 -15.13
C THR A 161 4.70 -7.03 -15.01
N SER A 162 4.58 -6.20 -13.98
CA SER A 162 5.55 -5.14 -13.70
C SER A 162 6.93 -5.69 -13.32
N ALA A 163 6.99 -6.79 -12.55
CA ALA A 163 8.25 -7.44 -12.22
C ALA A 163 9.00 -7.88 -13.48
N MET A 164 8.29 -8.48 -14.43
CA MET A 164 8.88 -8.88 -15.72
C MET A 164 9.33 -7.69 -16.56
N SER A 165 8.50 -6.62 -16.60
CA SER A 165 8.76 -5.45 -17.45
C SER A 165 9.88 -4.55 -16.92
N LEU A 166 10.08 -4.47 -15.60
CA LEU A 166 11.00 -3.54 -14.95
C LEU A 166 12.32 -4.17 -14.51
N ALA A 167 12.44 -5.50 -14.65
CA ALA A 167 13.70 -6.21 -14.42
C ALA A 167 14.77 -5.80 -15.45
N PRO A 168 16.06 -5.80 -15.08
CA PRO A 168 16.61 -6.04 -13.75
C PRO A 168 16.70 -4.78 -12.86
N SER A 169 16.22 -3.62 -13.34
CA SER A 169 16.44 -2.31 -12.68
C SER A 169 15.57 -2.09 -11.45
N ILE A 170 14.40 -2.72 -11.41
CA ILE A 170 13.43 -2.57 -10.32
C ILE A 170 12.84 -3.94 -9.99
N ARG A 171 12.92 -4.33 -8.73
CA ARG A 171 12.21 -5.51 -8.23
C ARG A 171 10.77 -5.11 -7.84
N VAL A 172 9.81 -5.92 -8.23
CA VAL A 172 8.40 -5.68 -7.89
C VAL A 172 7.86 -6.89 -7.15
N ASN A 173 7.45 -6.68 -5.90
CA ASN A 173 6.98 -7.73 -5.02
C ASN A 173 5.57 -7.42 -4.50
N GLY A 174 4.84 -8.46 -4.09
CA GLY A 174 3.52 -8.35 -3.50
C GLY A 174 3.43 -9.05 -2.15
N ILE A 175 2.77 -8.42 -1.21
CA ILE A 175 2.41 -9.02 0.08
C ILE A 175 0.90 -9.14 0.12
N ALA A 176 0.38 -10.34 0.39
CA ALA A 176 -1.05 -10.64 0.47
C ALA A 176 -1.46 -10.93 1.93
N PRO A 177 -1.70 -9.91 2.76
CA PRO A 177 -2.01 -10.10 4.17
C PRO A 177 -3.32 -10.87 4.37
N GLY A 178 -3.35 -11.70 5.39
CA GLY A 178 -4.57 -12.22 5.98
C GLY A 178 -5.24 -11.21 6.91
N PRO A 179 -6.20 -11.65 7.75
CA PRO A 179 -6.88 -10.80 8.72
C PRO A 179 -5.91 -10.25 9.76
N THR A 180 -5.50 -8.98 9.62
CA THR A 180 -4.45 -8.33 10.41
C THR A 180 -5.02 -7.32 11.40
N ILE A 181 -5.77 -6.33 10.93
CA ILE A 181 -6.32 -5.25 11.74
C ILE A 181 -7.81 -5.16 11.48
N LYS A 182 -8.60 -5.18 12.55
CA LYS A 182 -10.06 -5.03 12.48
C LYS A 182 -10.46 -3.78 11.71
N ASN A 183 -11.43 -3.88 10.81
CA ASN A 183 -12.04 -2.74 10.14
C ASN A 183 -13.00 -2.02 11.13
N GLN A 184 -13.16 -0.71 10.99
CA GLN A 184 -14.07 0.10 11.82
C GLN A 184 -15.54 -0.38 11.77
N ARG A 185 -15.95 -1.03 10.69
CA ARG A 185 -17.32 -1.58 10.50
C ARG A 185 -17.48 -3.00 11.05
N GLN A 186 -16.42 -3.64 11.53
CA GLN A 186 -16.46 -5.00 12.07
C GLN A 186 -16.57 -4.99 13.58
N THR A 187 -17.39 -5.89 14.14
CA THR A 187 -17.36 -6.22 15.56
C THR A 187 -16.16 -7.13 15.86
N ASP A 188 -15.73 -7.20 17.12
CA ASP A 188 -14.66 -8.11 17.54
C ASP A 188 -15.03 -9.57 17.28
N LYS A 189 -16.29 -9.95 17.51
CA LYS A 189 -16.83 -11.29 17.23
C LYS A 189 -16.71 -11.65 15.74
N HIS A 190 -17.08 -10.71 14.84
CA HIS A 190 -16.96 -10.92 13.40
C HIS A 190 -15.49 -11.02 12.95
N PHE A 191 -14.62 -10.16 13.47
CA PHE A 191 -13.19 -10.22 13.14
C PHE A 191 -12.55 -11.51 13.66
N LYS A 192 -12.91 -11.96 14.89
CA LYS A 192 -12.46 -13.24 15.45
C LYS A 192 -12.89 -14.42 14.57
N LYS A 193 -14.16 -14.46 14.13
CA LYS A 193 -14.65 -15.49 13.21
C LYS A 193 -13.84 -15.51 11.90
N GLN A 194 -13.46 -14.33 11.39
CA GLN A 194 -12.71 -14.19 10.15
C GLN A 194 -11.30 -14.81 10.24
N TYR A 195 -10.51 -14.53 11.28
CA TYR A 195 -9.17 -15.11 11.39
C TYR A 195 -9.21 -16.58 11.83
N LEU A 196 -10.21 -17.00 12.62
CA LEU A 196 -10.41 -18.41 12.94
C LEU A 196 -10.81 -19.27 11.73
N SER A 197 -11.34 -18.67 10.66
CA SER A 197 -11.65 -19.37 9.40
C SER A 197 -10.44 -19.57 8.49
N THR A 198 -9.26 -19.05 8.87
CA THR A 198 -8.01 -19.31 8.15
C THR A 198 -7.37 -20.62 8.62
N PRO A 199 -6.53 -21.29 7.80
CA PRO A 199 -5.87 -22.53 8.20
C PRO A 199 -5.08 -22.42 9.50
N LEU A 200 -4.38 -21.30 9.72
CA LEU A 200 -3.61 -21.09 10.96
C LEU A 200 -4.45 -20.65 12.16
N LYS A 201 -5.75 -20.36 11.96
CA LYS A 201 -6.72 -19.98 13.01
C LYS A 201 -6.24 -18.85 13.93
N LYS A 202 -5.36 -18.00 13.47
CA LYS A 202 -4.81 -16.86 14.22
C LYS A 202 -4.88 -15.56 13.43
N GLN A 203 -4.93 -14.45 14.17
CA GLN A 203 -4.76 -13.12 13.60
C GLN A 203 -3.32 -12.95 13.11
N VAL A 204 -3.14 -12.34 11.93
CA VAL A 204 -1.81 -11.96 11.44
C VAL A 204 -1.30 -10.77 12.26
N ASP A 205 -0.08 -10.88 12.78
CA ASP A 205 0.60 -9.74 13.40
C ASP A 205 1.04 -8.74 12.32
N VAL A 206 0.73 -7.47 12.54
CA VAL A 206 1.15 -6.40 11.63
C VAL A 206 2.68 -6.31 11.51
N ASN A 207 3.42 -6.70 12.53
CA ASN A 207 4.88 -6.75 12.51
C ASN A 207 5.42 -7.78 11.51
N GLU A 208 4.73 -8.88 11.27
CA GLU A 208 5.11 -9.86 10.25
C GLU A 208 5.05 -9.25 8.85
N ILE A 209 4.03 -8.43 8.56
CA ILE A 209 3.94 -7.68 7.31
C ILE A 209 5.08 -6.67 7.20
N CYS A 210 5.36 -5.94 8.28
CA CYS A 210 6.46 -4.96 8.32
C CYS A 210 7.83 -5.63 8.12
N ASN A 211 8.03 -6.82 8.69
CA ASN A 211 9.27 -7.60 8.49
C ASN A 211 9.41 -8.10 7.05
N ALA A 212 8.31 -8.52 6.42
CA ALA A 212 8.32 -8.89 5.00
C ALA A 212 8.67 -7.70 4.09
N VAL A 213 8.13 -6.51 4.38
CA VAL A 213 8.50 -5.27 3.67
C VAL A 213 9.99 -4.96 3.85
N ASP A 214 10.49 -5.00 5.08
CA ASP A 214 11.90 -4.75 5.41
C ASP A 214 12.82 -5.77 4.71
N PHE A 215 12.42 -7.04 4.69
CA PHE A 215 13.12 -8.09 3.95
C PHE A 215 13.26 -7.76 2.48
N PHE A 216 12.16 -7.42 1.78
CA PHE A 216 12.22 -7.06 0.38
C PHE A 216 13.05 -5.81 0.07
N ILE A 217 13.16 -4.88 1.01
CA ILE A 217 13.99 -3.67 0.84
C ILE A 217 15.48 -4.00 1.01
N LYS A 218 15.84 -4.80 2.01
CA LYS A 218 17.23 -5.08 2.37
C LYS A 218 17.90 -6.14 1.51
N ASN A 219 17.13 -7.08 1.01
CA ASN A 219 17.67 -8.20 0.23
C ASN A 219 17.49 -7.95 -1.26
N SER A 220 18.58 -8.02 -2.01
CA SER A 220 18.65 -7.69 -3.44
C SER A 220 18.45 -8.89 -4.36
N SER A 221 18.39 -10.09 -3.81
CA SER A 221 18.17 -11.37 -4.54
C SER A 221 16.74 -11.86 -4.38
#